data_5e81578859cdd8a0b7cddeeb7ff9d6a7
#
_entry.id   5e81578859cdd8a0b7cddeeb7ff9d6a7
#
_cell.length_a   1.000
_cell.length_b   1.000
_cell.length_c   1.000
_cell.angle_alpha   90.00
_cell.angle_beta   90.00
_cell.angle_gamma   90.00
#
_symmetry.space_group_name_H-M   'P 1'
#
loop_
_entity.id
_entity.type
_entity.pdbx_description
1 polymer ?
#
loop_
_entity_poly.entity_id
_entity_poly.type
_entity_poly.pdbx_seq_one_letter_code
_entity_poly.pdbx_strand_id
1 'polypeptide(L)'
;NFDDFLRLMAAQGYEIKQGKFISFRAPGQERFTRCKTLGEDYTEEAITRRIKGLAVDRGPKRKATKEITLRIDLENSIKAQQSAGYAKWAKVHNLKQAARTLNFLTEHGIDDYAALESKVAEISAANDEAAAALKAVERRLSDMAVLIKNISTYRQTRPVALEYRKAKDKAAYRREHESQLILYEAAAKAIRDAGVTKLPNLVALKAEYRKLDEEKERLYQKYGEVKKELADYGIIKQNVDSILRVTPHQERTQEL
;
A
#
# COMPACT_ATOMS: atom_id res chain seq x y z
N ASN A 1 -46.78 0.68 10.89
CA ASN A 1 -46.06 -0.02 9.84
C ASN A 1 -45.35 0.96 8.91
N PHE A 2 -44.66 0.49 7.87
CA PHE A 2 -43.90 1.34 6.94
C PHE A 2 -44.83 2.25 6.11
N ASP A 3 -46.02 1.77 5.76
CA ASP A 3 -47.01 2.58 5.03
C ASP A 3 -47.54 3.76 5.87
N ASP A 4 -47.69 3.56 7.17
CA ASP A 4 -48.04 4.66 8.09
C ASP A 4 -46.93 5.71 8.18
N PHE A 5 -45.67 5.27 8.15
CA PHE A 5 -44.54 6.18 8.05
C PHE A 5 -44.58 7.03 6.76
N LEU A 6 -44.90 6.41 5.62
CA LEU A 6 -45.03 7.15 4.35
C LEU A 6 -46.21 8.14 4.41
N ARG A 7 -47.34 7.75 5.02
CA ARG A 7 -48.49 8.67 5.23
C ARG A 7 -48.13 9.86 6.10
N LEU A 8 -47.37 9.61 7.20
CA LEU A 8 -46.87 10.68 8.07
C LEU A 8 -45.95 11.63 7.33
N MET A 9 -45.01 11.12 6.50
CA MET A 9 -44.13 11.94 5.71
C MET A 9 -44.90 12.79 4.69
N ALA A 10 -45.92 12.22 4.03
CA ALA A 10 -46.83 12.95 3.14
C ALA A 10 -47.61 14.05 3.86
N ALA A 11 -48.12 13.76 5.07
CA ALA A 11 -48.80 14.73 5.92
C ALA A 11 -47.91 15.90 6.37
N GLN A 12 -46.60 15.68 6.47
CA GLN A 12 -45.60 16.71 6.74
C GLN A 12 -45.16 17.50 5.47
N GLY A 13 -45.83 17.29 4.35
CA GLY A 13 -45.60 18.01 3.10
C GLY A 13 -44.45 17.45 2.24
N TYR A 14 -43.95 16.26 2.55
CA TYR A 14 -42.96 15.62 1.69
C TYR A 14 -43.62 14.93 0.49
N GLU A 15 -43.07 15.15 -0.67
CA GLU A 15 -43.45 14.39 -1.85
C GLU A 15 -42.67 13.07 -1.87
N ILE A 16 -43.38 11.97 -2.13
CA ILE A 16 -42.86 10.62 -2.08
C ILE A 16 -42.89 9.99 -3.49
N LYS A 17 -41.72 9.59 -3.97
CA LYS A 17 -41.60 8.80 -5.21
C LYS A 17 -41.25 7.36 -4.88
N GLN A 18 -42.19 6.45 -5.15
CA GLN A 18 -42.00 5.00 -5.01
C GLN A 18 -41.51 4.44 -6.35
N GLY A 19 -40.34 3.81 -6.36
CA GLY A 19 -39.72 3.15 -7.51
C GLY A 19 -38.79 2.05 -7.01
N LYS A 20 -37.75 1.71 -7.78
CA LYS A 20 -36.75 0.74 -7.30
C LYS A 20 -36.14 1.13 -5.93
N PHE A 21 -36.16 2.41 -5.59
CA PHE A 21 -35.77 2.97 -4.28
C PHE A 21 -36.73 4.11 -3.94
N ILE A 22 -37.15 4.17 -2.69
CA ILE A 22 -37.98 5.25 -2.18
C ILE A 22 -37.16 6.54 -2.12
N SER A 23 -37.77 7.62 -2.58
CA SER A 23 -37.18 8.94 -2.59
C SER A 23 -38.16 9.95 -2.05
N PHE A 24 -37.64 10.92 -1.29
CA PHE A 24 -38.40 12.02 -0.70
C PHE A 24 -37.94 13.36 -1.25
N ARG A 25 -38.87 14.29 -1.39
CA ARG A 25 -38.62 15.68 -1.68
C ARG A 25 -39.28 16.53 -0.62
N ALA A 26 -38.48 17.31 0.12
CA ALA A 26 -39.00 18.20 1.13
C ALA A 26 -39.65 19.44 0.49
N PRO A 27 -40.59 20.11 1.17
CA PRO A 27 -41.16 21.37 0.71
C PRO A 27 -40.04 22.39 0.38
N GLY A 28 -40.11 22.99 -0.81
CA GLY A 28 -39.11 23.96 -1.27
C GLY A 28 -37.83 23.36 -1.88
N GLN A 29 -37.70 22.04 -1.98
CA GLN A 29 -36.59 21.40 -2.68
C GLN A 29 -36.98 21.06 -4.12
N GLU A 30 -36.03 21.23 -5.07
CA GLU A 30 -36.23 20.87 -6.47
C GLU A 30 -35.98 19.39 -6.76
N ARG A 31 -35.13 18.72 -5.98
CA ARG A 31 -34.65 17.37 -6.28
C ARG A 31 -35.11 16.35 -5.24
N PHE A 32 -35.46 15.16 -5.75
CA PHE A 32 -35.72 14.01 -4.87
C PHE A 32 -34.43 13.42 -4.31
N THR A 33 -34.41 13.14 -3.02
CA THR A 33 -33.31 12.45 -2.35
C THR A 33 -33.71 11.02 -2.04
N ARG A 34 -32.90 10.05 -2.46
CA ARG A 34 -33.15 8.63 -2.17
C ARG A 34 -32.83 8.32 -0.73
N CYS A 35 -33.64 7.52 -0.05
CA CYS A 35 -33.42 7.09 1.32
C CYS A 35 -32.02 6.53 1.54
N LYS A 36 -31.54 5.64 0.70
CA LYS A 36 -30.19 5.07 0.79
C LYS A 36 -29.05 6.09 0.70
N THR A 37 -29.28 7.24 0.07
CA THR A 37 -28.26 8.30 -0.06
C THR A 37 -28.09 9.08 1.25
N LEU A 38 -29.06 9.04 2.15
CA LEU A 38 -28.99 9.63 3.47
C LEU A 38 -28.14 8.80 4.45
N GLY A 39 -27.83 7.55 4.11
CA GLY A 39 -27.02 6.62 4.90
C GLY A 39 -27.73 5.29 5.16
N GLU A 40 -26.99 4.33 5.67
CA GLU A 40 -27.48 2.96 5.93
C GLU A 40 -28.65 2.93 6.92
N ASP A 41 -28.69 3.86 7.87
CA ASP A 41 -29.78 3.99 8.85
C ASP A 41 -31.10 4.46 8.25
N TYR A 42 -31.09 4.96 7.02
CA TYR A 42 -32.27 5.50 6.32
C TYR A 42 -32.74 4.62 5.17
N THR A 43 -32.22 3.39 5.07
CA THR A 43 -32.75 2.40 4.12
C THR A 43 -34.15 1.97 4.54
N GLU A 44 -34.94 1.49 3.59
CA GLU A 44 -36.30 1.01 3.82
C GLU A 44 -36.34 -0.08 4.89
N GLU A 45 -35.35 -1.02 4.84
CA GLU A 45 -35.23 -2.08 5.83
C GLU A 45 -34.86 -1.53 7.22
N ALA A 46 -33.96 -0.55 7.30
CA ALA A 46 -33.54 0.06 8.57
C ALA A 46 -34.68 0.84 9.22
N ILE A 47 -35.49 1.56 8.42
CA ILE A 47 -36.66 2.27 8.90
C ILE A 47 -37.73 1.28 9.37
N THR A 48 -37.99 0.23 8.61
CA THR A 48 -38.95 -0.82 8.96
C THR A 48 -38.57 -1.55 10.25
N ARG A 49 -37.27 -1.86 10.46
CA ARG A 49 -36.79 -2.46 11.71
C ARG A 49 -37.02 -1.52 12.91
N ARG A 50 -36.77 -0.22 12.76
CA ARG A 50 -37.02 0.77 13.82
C ARG A 50 -38.49 0.90 14.16
N ILE A 51 -39.38 0.89 13.16
CA ILE A 51 -40.83 0.92 13.37
C ILE A 51 -41.30 -0.33 14.14
N LYS A 52 -40.67 -1.49 13.89
CA LYS A 52 -40.97 -2.74 14.60
C LYS A 52 -40.32 -2.85 15.98
N GLY A 53 -39.64 -1.80 16.46
CA GLY A 53 -38.92 -1.81 17.74
C GLY A 53 -37.73 -2.77 17.80
N LEU A 54 -37.30 -3.32 16.67
CA LEU A 54 -36.13 -4.18 16.60
C LEU A 54 -34.90 -3.27 16.67
N ALA A 55 -34.00 -3.55 17.61
CA ALA A 55 -32.75 -2.84 17.71
C ALA A 55 -32.02 -2.88 16.36
N VAL A 56 -31.75 -1.73 15.78
CA VAL A 56 -30.82 -1.64 14.68
C VAL A 56 -29.46 -1.93 15.30
N ASP A 57 -28.89 -3.09 14.98
CA ASP A 57 -27.52 -3.39 15.32
C ASP A 57 -26.65 -2.33 14.61
N ARG A 58 -26.40 -1.27 15.35
CA ARG A 58 -25.35 -0.32 14.98
C ARG A 58 -24.05 -1.03 15.29
N GLY A 59 -23.67 -1.93 14.38
CA GLY A 59 -22.31 -2.45 14.39
C GLY A 59 -21.37 -1.29 14.69
N PRO A 60 -20.24 -1.50 15.39
CA PRO A 60 -19.41 -0.41 15.88
C PRO A 60 -19.22 0.53 14.70
N LYS A 61 -19.72 1.76 14.84
CA LYS A 61 -19.42 2.80 13.85
C LYS A 61 -17.91 2.71 13.71
N ARG A 62 -17.44 2.12 12.63
CA ARG A 62 -16.08 2.34 12.21
C ARG A 62 -15.98 3.85 12.20
N LYS A 63 -15.40 4.39 13.25
CA LYS A 63 -14.80 5.71 13.17
C LYS A 63 -13.83 5.52 12.02
N ALA A 64 -14.27 5.86 10.81
CA ALA A 64 -13.35 6.08 9.73
C ALA A 64 -12.37 7.05 10.38
N THR A 65 -11.20 6.56 10.72
CA THR A 65 -10.06 7.39 11.07
C THR A 65 -9.94 8.27 9.85
N LYS A 66 -10.49 9.47 9.99
CA LYS A 66 -10.60 10.39 8.85
C LYS A 66 -9.17 10.70 8.53
N GLU A 67 -8.65 10.04 7.50
CA GLU A 67 -7.27 10.19 7.06
C GLU A 67 -6.91 11.66 7.00
N ILE A 68 -5.75 12.00 7.52
CA ILE A 68 -5.21 13.34 7.39
C ILE A 68 -4.79 13.47 5.93
N THR A 69 -5.28 14.49 5.27
CA THR A 69 -4.96 14.78 3.88
C THR A 69 -4.34 16.16 3.77
N LEU A 70 -3.71 16.43 2.65
CA LEU A 70 -3.10 17.73 2.38
C LEU A 70 -4.14 18.84 2.42
N ARG A 71 -3.72 20.00 2.91
CA ARG A 71 -4.47 21.24 2.81
C ARG A 71 -4.48 21.71 1.34
N ILE A 72 -5.54 22.35 0.95
CA ILE A 72 -5.70 22.91 -0.39
C ILE A 72 -5.10 24.32 -0.40
N ASP A 73 -4.20 24.57 -1.33
CA ASP A 73 -3.72 25.92 -1.59
C ASP A 73 -4.83 26.72 -2.28
N LEU A 74 -5.46 27.62 -1.52
CA LEU A 74 -6.58 28.44 -1.98
C LEU A 74 -6.13 29.56 -2.92
N GLU A 75 -4.90 30.04 -2.76
CA GLU A 75 -4.36 31.16 -3.52
C GLU A 75 -4.03 30.73 -4.96
N ASN A 76 -3.46 29.53 -5.11
CA ASN A 76 -3.04 28.99 -6.41
C ASN A 76 -4.05 27.99 -7.02
N SER A 77 -5.16 27.71 -6.34
CA SER A 77 -6.16 26.77 -6.85
C SER A 77 -7.10 27.45 -7.86
N ILE A 78 -6.94 27.11 -9.14
CA ILE A 78 -7.84 27.57 -10.22
C ILE A 78 -9.31 27.27 -9.90
N LYS A 79 -9.61 26.10 -9.33
CA LYS A 79 -10.97 25.71 -8.94
C LYS A 79 -11.53 26.60 -7.83
N ALA A 80 -10.70 27.04 -6.90
CA ALA A 80 -11.11 27.93 -5.81
C ALA A 80 -11.36 29.36 -6.35
N GLN A 81 -10.59 29.79 -7.33
CA GLN A 81 -10.78 31.08 -7.99
C GLN A 81 -12.03 31.12 -8.88
N GLN A 82 -12.37 30.02 -9.54
CA GLN A 82 -13.51 29.94 -10.46
C GLN A 82 -14.85 29.61 -9.79
N SER A 83 -14.85 29.07 -8.57
CA SER A 83 -16.06 28.62 -7.88
C SER A 83 -16.08 29.04 -6.42
N ALA A 84 -16.96 29.99 -6.08
CA ALA A 84 -17.18 30.43 -4.70
C ALA A 84 -17.63 29.29 -3.77
N GLY A 85 -18.43 28.34 -4.29
CA GLY A 85 -18.86 27.17 -3.54
C GLY A 85 -17.69 26.24 -3.19
N TYR A 86 -16.78 26.01 -4.15
CA TYR A 86 -15.57 25.22 -3.93
C TYR A 86 -14.62 25.94 -2.95
N ALA A 87 -14.43 27.25 -3.10
CA ALA A 87 -13.58 28.03 -2.18
C ALA A 87 -14.11 27.96 -0.74
N LYS A 88 -15.42 28.08 -0.53
CA LYS A 88 -16.03 27.93 0.82
C LYS A 88 -15.81 26.52 1.39
N TRP A 89 -16.03 25.49 0.58
CA TRP A 89 -15.78 24.11 0.98
C TRP A 89 -14.31 23.89 1.34
N ALA A 90 -13.39 24.37 0.51
CA ALA A 90 -11.94 24.20 0.71
C ALA A 90 -11.43 24.90 1.99
N LYS A 91 -12.00 26.08 2.36
CA LYS A 91 -11.72 26.74 3.65
C LYS A 91 -12.11 25.82 4.82
N VAL A 92 -13.31 25.23 4.78
CA VAL A 92 -13.79 24.30 5.82
C VAL A 92 -12.95 23.02 5.84
N HIS A 93 -12.56 22.50 4.66
CA HIS A 93 -11.66 21.35 4.54
C HIS A 93 -10.32 21.66 5.22
N ASN A 94 -9.69 22.79 4.88
CA ASN A 94 -8.39 23.19 5.44
C ASN A 94 -8.43 23.35 6.95
N LEU A 95 -9.50 23.93 7.50
CA LEU A 95 -9.67 24.04 8.95
C LEU A 95 -9.74 22.65 9.63
N LYS A 96 -10.46 21.71 9.02
CA LYS A 96 -10.52 20.33 9.52
C LYS A 96 -9.17 19.63 9.44
N GLN A 97 -8.40 19.84 8.39
CA GLN A 97 -7.07 19.24 8.26
C GLN A 97 -6.09 19.86 9.26
N ALA A 98 -6.13 21.18 9.47
CA ALA A 98 -5.31 21.83 10.48
C ALA A 98 -5.60 21.30 11.90
N ALA A 99 -6.88 21.15 12.26
CA ALA A 99 -7.26 20.59 13.56
C ALA A 99 -6.78 19.13 13.72
N ARG A 100 -6.85 18.31 12.68
CA ARG A 100 -6.35 16.92 12.70
C ARG A 100 -4.83 16.86 12.81
N THR A 101 -4.13 17.73 12.06
CA THR A 101 -2.67 17.84 12.14
C THR A 101 -2.25 18.21 13.57
N LEU A 102 -2.91 19.19 14.19
CA LEU A 102 -2.62 19.58 15.57
C LEU A 102 -2.90 18.44 16.56
N ASN A 103 -4.03 17.76 16.45
CA ASN A 103 -4.34 16.61 17.30
C ASN A 103 -3.29 15.49 17.15
N PHE A 104 -2.87 15.20 15.92
CA PHE A 104 -1.82 14.22 15.66
C PHE A 104 -0.51 14.61 16.35
N LEU A 105 -0.07 15.85 16.22
CA LEU A 105 1.16 16.33 16.87
C LEU A 105 1.07 16.20 18.40
N THR A 106 -0.06 16.59 18.98
CA THR A 106 -0.31 16.47 20.43
C THR A 106 -0.32 15.01 20.87
N GLU A 107 -0.99 14.11 20.14
CA GLU A 107 -1.05 12.68 20.45
C GLU A 107 0.32 12.00 20.38
N HIS A 108 1.23 12.53 19.55
CA HIS A 108 2.59 11.99 19.38
C HIS A 108 3.65 12.77 20.17
N GLY A 109 3.25 13.75 20.99
CA GLY A 109 4.16 14.54 21.83
C GLY A 109 5.15 15.39 21.02
N ILE A 110 4.72 15.90 19.87
CA ILE A 110 5.55 16.75 19.00
C ILE A 110 5.13 18.20 19.27
N ASP A 111 5.92 18.88 20.09
CA ASP A 111 5.56 20.21 20.62
C ASP A 111 6.11 21.36 19.79
N ASP A 112 7.13 21.10 18.96
CA ASP A 112 7.75 22.13 18.12
C ASP A 112 8.11 21.61 16.71
N TYR A 113 8.46 22.53 15.83
CA TYR A 113 8.79 22.22 14.44
C TYR A 113 10.08 21.42 14.30
N ALA A 114 11.07 21.68 15.15
CA ALA A 114 12.36 20.97 15.12
C ALA A 114 12.19 19.51 15.52
N ALA A 115 11.32 19.23 16.51
CA ALA A 115 10.96 17.86 16.89
C ALA A 115 10.26 17.13 15.73
N LEU A 116 9.37 17.82 15.00
CA LEU A 116 8.72 17.23 13.81
C LEU A 116 9.75 16.91 12.71
N GLU A 117 10.67 17.83 12.42
CA GLU A 117 11.72 17.59 11.42
C GLU A 117 12.63 16.44 11.82
N SER A 118 13.05 16.39 13.08
CA SER A 118 13.85 15.30 13.62
C SER A 118 13.13 13.95 13.48
N LYS A 119 11.82 13.91 13.79
CA LYS A 119 11.02 12.69 13.67
C LYS A 119 10.86 12.23 12.23
N VAL A 120 10.62 13.16 11.30
CA VAL A 120 10.56 12.85 9.86
C VAL A 120 11.90 12.32 9.36
N ALA A 121 13.03 12.91 9.79
CA ALA A 121 14.35 12.44 9.42
C ALA A 121 14.65 11.04 9.97
N GLU A 122 14.27 10.75 11.23
CA GLU A 122 14.38 9.42 11.85
C GLU A 122 13.61 8.36 11.04
N ILE A 123 12.35 8.64 10.72
CA ILE A 123 11.49 7.69 9.96
C ILE A 123 12.02 7.52 8.53
N SER A 124 12.53 8.59 7.90
CA SER A 124 13.16 8.51 6.58
C SER A 124 14.39 7.60 6.61
N ALA A 125 15.26 7.76 7.59
CA ALA A 125 16.42 6.90 7.77
C ALA A 125 16.03 5.43 8.00
N ALA A 126 15.01 5.18 8.83
CA ALA A 126 14.47 3.84 9.07
C ALA A 126 13.86 3.22 7.80
N ASN A 127 13.20 4.02 6.95
CA ASN A 127 12.70 3.56 5.66
C ASN A 127 13.82 3.16 4.71
N ASP A 128 14.89 3.95 4.64
CA ASP A 128 16.04 3.68 3.78
C ASP A 128 16.80 2.43 4.24
N GLU A 129 16.96 2.26 5.56
CA GLU A 129 17.53 1.04 6.15
C GLU A 129 16.70 -0.20 5.83
N ALA A 130 15.38 -0.13 6.02
CA ALA A 130 14.48 -1.24 5.72
C ALA A 130 14.48 -1.59 4.23
N ALA A 131 14.52 -0.58 3.34
CA ALA A 131 14.63 -0.79 1.89
C ALA A 131 15.96 -1.44 1.50
N ALA A 132 17.07 -1.01 2.11
CA ALA A 132 18.39 -1.58 1.87
C ALA A 132 18.47 -3.04 2.34
N ALA A 133 17.94 -3.34 3.53
CA ALA A 133 17.88 -4.70 4.07
C ALA A 133 17.06 -5.63 3.18
N LEU A 134 15.88 -5.19 2.73
CA LEU A 134 15.03 -5.95 1.81
C LEU A 134 15.77 -6.25 0.51
N LYS A 135 16.40 -5.25 -0.10
CA LYS A 135 17.17 -5.40 -1.34
C LYS A 135 18.35 -6.35 -1.19
N ALA A 136 19.01 -6.34 -0.03
CA ALA A 136 20.12 -7.26 0.25
C ALA A 136 19.66 -8.72 0.32
N VAL A 137 18.52 -9.00 0.98
CA VAL A 137 17.95 -10.35 1.05
C VAL A 137 17.45 -10.81 -0.31
N GLU A 138 16.80 -9.94 -1.10
CA GLU A 138 16.36 -10.26 -2.46
C GLU A 138 17.53 -10.64 -3.37
N ARG A 139 18.65 -9.92 -3.25
CA ARG A 139 19.88 -10.27 -4.00
C ARG A 139 20.40 -11.64 -3.59
N ARG A 140 20.49 -11.93 -2.28
CA ARG A 140 20.93 -13.25 -1.79
C ARG A 140 20.01 -14.38 -2.26
N LEU A 141 18.68 -14.17 -2.26
CA LEU A 141 17.70 -15.13 -2.79
C LEU A 141 17.94 -15.40 -4.29
N SER A 142 18.17 -14.34 -5.07
CA SER A 142 18.47 -14.46 -6.51
C SER A 142 19.72 -15.27 -6.76
N ASP A 143 20.83 -14.95 -6.07
CA ASP A 143 22.10 -15.65 -6.21
C ASP A 143 21.96 -17.13 -5.81
N MET A 144 21.24 -17.41 -4.72
CA MET A 144 20.97 -18.76 -4.25
C MET A 144 20.08 -19.56 -5.21
N ALA A 145 19.06 -18.93 -5.81
CA ALA A 145 18.19 -19.56 -6.80
C ALA A 145 19.00 -20.01 -8.04
N VAL A 146 19.90 -19.14 -8.52
CA VAL A 146 20.80 -19.45 -9.63
C VAL A 146 21.73 -20.61 -9.27
N LEU A 147 22.30 -20.61 -8.06
CA LEU A 147 23.17 -21.68 -7.58
C LEU A 147 22.42 -23.02 -7.46
N ILE A 148 21.22 -23.03 -6.89
CA ILE A 148 20.36 -24.22 -6.79
C ILE A 148 20.07 -24.80 -8.17
N LYS A 149 19.72 -23.94 -9.14
CA LYS A 149 19.47 -24.33 -10.53
C LYS A 149 20.69 -24.99 -11.14
N ASN A 150 21.87 -24.36 -11.04
CA ASN A 150 23.10 -24.87 -11.63
C ASN A 150 23.53 -26.20 -10.99
N ILE A 151 23.43 -26.34 -9.66
CA ILE A 151 23.75 -27.60 -8.96
C ILE A 151 22.77 -28.71 -9.38
N SER A 152 21.47 -28.39 -9.51
CA SER A 152 20.46 -29.34 -9.98
C SER A 152 20.78 -29.83 -11.41
N THR A 153 21.05 -28.92 -12.34
CA THR A 153 21.41 -29.21 -13.72
C THR A 153 22.70 -30.04 -13.77
N TYR A 154 23.74 -29.66 -13.04
CA TYR A 154 24.98 -30.38 -12.94
C TYR A 154 24.79 -31.85 -12.48
N ARG A 155 23.98 -32.04 -11.43
CA ARG A 155 23.68 -33.39 -10.91
C ARG A 155 22.91 -34.26 -11.90
N GLN A 156 21.94 -33.67 -12.60
CA GLN A 156 21.13 -34.38 -13.61
C GLN A 156 21.95 -34.78 -14.83
N THR A 157 22.86 -33.92 -15.28
CA THR A 157 23.65 -34.15 -16.50
C THR A 157 24.98 -34.85 -16.26
N ARG A 158 25.43 -34.92 -15.00
CA ARG A 158 26.69 -35.58 -14.62
C ARG A 158 26.82 -37.03 -15.10
N PRO A 159 25.79 -37.91 -15.03
CA PRO A 159 25.91 -39.29 -15.55
C PRO A 159 26.32 -39.31 -17.01
N VAL A 160 25.68 -38.52 -17.86
CA VAL A 160 25.99 -38.42 -19.32
C VAL A 160 27.44 -37.96 -19.55
N ALA A 161 27.91 -36.99 -18.77
CA ALA A 161 29.29 -36.51 -18.86
C ALA A 161 30.31 -37.56 -18.40
N LEU A 162 29.97 -38.44 -17.45
CA LEU A 162 30.81 -39.54 -17.03
C LEU A 162 30.86 -40.65 -18.09
N GLU A 163 29.74 -40.94 -18.76
CA GLU A 163 29.67 -41.90 -19.85
C GLU A 163 30.43 -41.39 -21.08
N TYR A 164 30.31 -40.09 -21.42
CA TYR A 164 31.11 -39.46 -22.46
C TYR A 164 32.61 -39.64 -22.26
N ARG A 165 33.11 -39.54 -21.03
CA ARG A 165 34.54 -39.76 -20.72
C ARG A 165 35.00 -41.19 -21.01
N LYS A 166 34.11 -42.18 -20.89
CA LYS A 166 34.36 -43.60 -21.09
C LYS A 166 34.06 -44.06 -22.51
N ALA A 167 33.34 -43.27 -23.32
CA ALA A 167 32.91 -43.63 -24.66
C ALA A 167 34.10 -43.87 -25.57
N LYS A 168 34.06 -44.97 -26.34
CA LYS A 168 35.07 -45.34 -27.35
C LYS A 168 35.04 -44.35 -28.52
N ASP A 169 33.82 -44.05 -29.03
CA ASP A 169 33.59 -43.02 -30.04
C ASP A 169 32.98 -41.77 -29.37
N LYS A 170 33.84 -40.84 -29.01
CA LYS A 170 33.44 -39.58 -28.39
C LYS A 170 32.65 -38.66 -29.32
N ALA A 171 32.95 -38.72 -30.63
CA ALA A 171 32.30 -37.86 -31.62
C ALA A 171 30.85 -38.27 -31.85
N ALA A 172 30.58 -39.57 -31.97
CA ALA A 172 29.22 -40.10 -32.09
C ALA A 172 28.42 -39.84 -30.81
N TYR A 173 28.98 -40.14 -29.63
CA TYR A 173 28.32 -39.92 -28.35
C TYR A 173 28.00 -38.42 -28.09
N ARG A 174 28.92 -37.53 -28.44
CA ARG A 174 28.70 -36.09 -28.33
C ARG A 174 27.56 -35.61 -29.21
N ARG A 175 27.42 -36.11 -30.44
CA ARG A 175 26.32 -35.75 -31.34
C ARG A 175 24.96 -36.18 -30.79
N GLU A 176 24.91 -37.34 -30.16
CA GLU A 176 23.68 -37.90 -29.60
C GLU A 176 23.26 -37.17 -28.30
N HIS A 177 24.21 -36.73 -27.47
CA HIS A 177 23.98 -36.14 -26.14
C HIS A 177 24.44 -34.68 -26.05
N GLU A 178 24.52 -33.95 -27.18
CA GLU A 178 25.13 -32.63 -27.26
C GLU A 178 24.49 -31.63 -26.28
N SER A 179 23.16 -31.56 -26.23
CA SER A 179 22.44 -30.64 -25.35
C SER A 179 22.75 -30.89 -23.88
N GLN A 180 22.82 -32.15 -23.46
CA GLN A 180 23.10 -32.51 -22.08
C GLN A 180 24.55 -32.22 -21.68
N LEU A 181 25.49 -32.41 -22.59
CA LEU A 181 26.91 -32.10 -22.37
C LEU A 181 27.12 -30.58 -22.29
N ILE A 182 26.47 -29.79 -23.14
CA ILE A 182 26.50 -28.33 -23.09
C ILE A 182 25.95 -27.84 -21.74
N LEU A 183 24.80 -28.36 -21.30
CA LEU A 183 24.21 -28.02 -19.99
C LEU A 183 25.13 -28.38 -18.83
N TYR A 184 25.81 -29.55 -18.91
CA TYR A 184 26.78 -29.97 -17.90
C TYR A 184 27.96 -28.99 -17.82
N GLU A 185 28.56 -28.66 -18.97
CA GLU A 185 29.72 -27.76 -19.05
C GLU A 185 29.35 -26.36 -18.54
N ALA A 186 28.19 -25.84 -18.96
CA ALA A 186 27.69 -24.56 -18.53
C ALA A 186 27.43 -24.53 -17.00
N ALA A 187 26.75 -25.54 -16.45
CA ALA A 187 26.48 -25.65 -15.03
C ALA A 187 27.77 -25.80 -14.21
N ALA A 188 28.72 -26.60 -14.68
CA ALA A 188 30.02 -26.80 -14.05
C ALA A 188 30.85 -25.49 -14.03
N LYS A 189 30.78 -24.70 -15.12
CA LYS A 189 31.41 -23.38 -15.20
C LYS A 189 30.76 -22.41 -14.19
N ALA A 190 29.44 -22.28 -14.21
CA ALA A 190 28.71 -21.38 -13.32
C ALA A 190 28.96 -21.69 -11.83
N ILE A 191 29.05 -22.97 -11.45
CA ILE A 191 29.35 -23.38 -10.08
C ILE A 191 30.79 -22.96 -9.68
N ARG A 192 31.76 -23.09 -10.61
CA ARG A 192 33.15 -22.65 -10.36
C ARG A 192 33.24 -21.13 -10.25
N ASP A 193 32.56 -20.40 -11.15
CA ASP A 193 32.55 -18.93 -11.17
C ASP A 193 31.91 -18.37 -9.90
N ALA A 194 30.95 -19.11 -9.30
CA ALA A 194 30.37 -18.82 -7.98
C ALA A 194 31.31 -19.15 -6.79
N GLY A 195 32.55 -19.59 -7.04
CA GLY A 195 33.54 -19.91 -6.00
C GLY A 195 33.24 -21.18 -5.18
N VAL A 196 32.35 -22.04 -5.67
CA VAL A 196 31.95 -23.27 -4.95
C VAL A 196 32.98 -24.38 -5.23
N THR A 197 33.83 -24.63 -4.23
CA THR A 197 34.86 -25.70 -4.32
C THR A 197 34.32 -27.09 -4.00
N LYS A 198 33.34 -27.18 -3.09
CA LYS A 198 32.67 -28.43 -2.70
C LYS A 198 31.16 -28.27 -2.89
N LEU A 199 30.57 -29.17 -3.70
CA LEU A 199 29.13 -29.13 -3.97
C LEU A 199 28.32 -29.25 -2.67
N PRO A 200 27.49 -28.24 -2.33
CA PRO A 200 26.67 -28.28 -1.15
C PRO A 200 25.52 -29.28 -1.30
N ASN A 201 24.93 -29.65 -0.17
CA ASN A 201 23.73 -30.46 -0.14
C ASN A 201 22.54 -29.63 -0.66
N LEU A 202 21.89 -30.07 -1.72
CA LEU A 202 20.73 -29.41 -2.31
C LEU A 202 19.55 -29.25 -1.34
N VAL A 203 19.36 -30.22 -0.42
CA VAL A 203 18.29 -30.17 0.57
C VAL A 203 18.55 -29.04 1.57
N ALA A 204 19.81 -28.96 2.05
CA ALA A 204 20.22 -27.90 2.97
C ALA A 204 20.13 -26.51 2.30
N LEU A 205 20.58 -26.41 1.04
CA LEU A 205 20.53 -25.15 0.28
C LEU A 205 19.09 -24.67 0.04
N LYS A 206 18.18 -25.60 -0.28
CA LYS A 206 16.76 -25.30 -0.42
C LYS A 206 16.11 -24.91 0.93
N ALA A 207 16.55 -25.50 2.03
CA ALA A 207 16.08 -25.14 3.36
C ALA A 207 16.54 -23.72 3.75
N GLU A 208 17.79 -23.36 3.41
CA GLU A 208 18.29 -21.99 3.60
C GLU A 208 17.56 -20.98 2.73
N TYR A 209 17.27 -21.31 1.47
CA TYR A 209 16.47 -20.49 0.58
C TYR A 209 15.09 -20.16 1.19
N ARG A 210 14.41 -21.19 1.75
CA ARG A 210 13.11 -20.98 2.42
C ARG A 210 13.20 -20.04 3.62
N LYS A 211 14.25 -20.17 4.44
CA LYS A 211 14.47 -19.26 5.58
C LYS A 211 14.68 -17.81 5.14
N LEU A 212 15.45 -17.61 4.07
CA LEU A 212 15.64 -16.28 3.49
C LEU A 212 14.35 -15.71 2.88
N ASP A 213 13.51 -16.56 2.30
CA ASP A 213 12.20 -16.15 1.76
C ASP A 213 11.26 -15.71 2.88
N GLU A 214 11.22 -16.45 4.00
CA GLU A 214 10.49 -16.05 5.20
C GLU A 214 11.04 -14.74 5.82
N GLU A 215 12.35 -14.55 5.79
CA GLU A 215 12.99 -13.30 6.25
C GLU A 215 12.59 -12.13 5.33
N LYS A 216 12.58 -12.35 4.01
CA LYS A 216 12.12 -11.36 3.03
C LYS A 216 10.68 -10.91 3.32
N GLU A 217 9.77 -11.85 3.58
CA GLU A 217 8.37 -11.51 3.88
C GLU A 217 8.25 -10.64 5.14
N ARG A 218 9.01 -10.94 6.20
CA ARG A 218 9.05 -10.10 7.41
C ARG A 218 9.59 -8.70 7.14
N LEU A 219 10.69 -8.61 6.39
CA LEU A 219 11.28 -7.32 6.02
C LEU A 219 10.35 -6.51 5.11
N TYR A 220 9.62 -7.18 4.22
CA TYR A 220 8.65 -6.53 3.35
C TYR A 220 7.49 -5.91 4.14
N GLN A 221 6.98 -6.63 5.13
CA GLN A 221 5.95 -6.11 6.04
C GLN A 221 6.46 -4.89 6.81
N LYS A 222 7.65 -5.01 7.44
CA LYS A 222 8.29 -3.89 8.16
C LYS A 222 8.50 -2.67 7.27
N TYR A 223 9.02 -2.89 6.06
CA TYR A 223 9.20 -1.81 5.08
C TYR A 223 7.87 -1.13 4.73
N GLY A 224 6.79 -1.92 4.54
CA GLY A 224 5.46 -1.40 4.26
C GLY A 224 4.90 -0.52 5.39
N GLU A 225 5.12 -0.92 6.65
CA GLU A 225 4.71 -0.16 7.82
C GLU A 225 5.47 1.18 7.94
N VAL A 226 6.80 1.14 7.85
CA VAL A 226 7.63 2.34 7.93
C VAL A 226 7.36 3.29 6.77
N LYS A 227 7.18 2.76 5.56
CA LYS A 227 6.82 3.56 4.38
C LYS A 227 5.49 4.27 4.54
N LYS A 228 4.50 3.61 5.14
CA LYS A 228 3.20 4.22 5.45
C LYS A 228 3.36 5.32 6.49
N GLU A 229 4.10 5.05 7.56
CA GLU A 229 4.40 6.04 8.60
C GLU A 229 5.10 7.28 8.01
N LEU A 230 6.10 7.08 7.14
CA LEU A 230 6.78 8.17 6.44
C LEU A 230 5.82 9.01 5.61
N ALA A 231 4.88 8.38 4.90
CA ALA A 231 3.88 9.09 4.12
C ALA A 231 2.94 9.91 5.01
N ASP A 232 2.49 9.35 6.14
CA ASP A 232 1.63 10.04 7.10
C ASP A 232 2.33 11.27 7.70
N TYR A 233 3.57 11.11 8.18
CA TYR A 233 4.38 12.23 8.69
C TYR A 233 4.74 13.25 7.61
N GLY A 234 4.94 12.83 6.36
CA GLY A 234 5.13 13.71 5.22
C GLY A 234 3.92 14.64 4.99
N ILE A 235 2.69 14.11 5.09
CA ILE A 235 1.46 14.90 5.01
C ILE A 235 1.36 15.87 6.20
N ILE A 236 1.68 15.42 7.41
CA ILE A 236 1.70 16.26 8.61
C ILE A 236 2.66 17.43 8.44
N LYS A 237 3.92 17.16 8.04
CA LYS A 237 4.93 18.19 7.82
C LYS A 237 4.47 19.21 6.78
N GLN A 238 3.97 18.76 5.62
CA GLN A 238 3.47 19.66 4.58
C GLN A 238 2.28 20.53 5.07
N ASN A 239 1.40 19.98 5.90
CA ASN A 239 0.31 20.74 6.49
C ASN A 239 0.83 21.80 7.47
N VAL A 240 1.83 21.46 8.30
CA VAL A 240 2.48 22.42 9.22
C VAL A 240 3.20 23.51 8.43
N ASP A 241 4.00 23.15 7.42
CA ASP A 241 4.68 24.11 6.53
C ASP A 241 3.69 25.09 5.90
N SER A 242 2.55 24.58 5.42
CA SER A 242 1.46 25.38 4.86
C SER A 242 0.79 26.30 5.90
N ILE A 243 0.70 25.89 7.17
CA ILE A 243 0.14 26.71 8.26
C ILE A 243 1.12 27.81 8.65
N LEU A 244 2.39 27.47 8.78
CA LEU A 244 3.44 28.40 9.18
C LEU A 244 3.93 29.28 8.01
N ARG A 245 3.45 29.01 6.76
CA ARG A 245 3.93 29.65 5.53
C ARG A 245 5.45 29.51 5.35
N VAL A 246 6.01 28.42 5.83
CA VAL A 246 7.40 28.07 5.59
C VAL A 246 7.51 27.67 4.13
N THR A 247 8.05 28.55 3.28
CA THR A 247 8.46 28.18 1.92
C THR A 247 9.67 27.24 2.04
N PRO A 248 9.69 26.10 1.31
CA PRO A 248 10.89 25.28 1.28
C PRO A 248 12.07 26.17 0.87
N HIS A 249 13.10 26.22 1.69
CA HIS A 249 14.34 26.90 1.37
C HIS A 249 14.93 26.17 0.17
N GLN A 250 14.72 26.70 -1.02
CA GLN A 250 15.54 26.34 -2.17
C GLN A 250 16.96 26.78 -1.80
N GLU A 251 17.81 25.83 -1.46
CA GLU A 251 19.26 26.02 -1.51
C GLU A 251 19.60 26.46 -2.92
N ARG A 252 19.60 27.77 -3.14
CA ARG A 252 20.30 28.34 -4.26
C ARG A 252 21.80 28.10 -3.99
N THR A 253 22.30 27.03 -4.56
CA THR A 253 23.74 26.95 -4.87
C THR A 253 24.07 28.16 -5.72
N GLN A 254 24.56 29.20 -5.07
CA GLN A 254 25.30 30.27 -5.76
C GLN A 254 26.63 29.65 -6.15
N GLU A 255 26.72 29.19 -7.39
CA GLU A 255 28.00 29.09 -8.07
C GLU A 255 28.50 30.50 -8.30
N LEU A 256 29.58 30.83 -7.60
CA LEU A 256 30.54 31.89 -7.94
C LEU A 256 31.75 31.27 -8.61
#